data_83e44203d34df66f08c1a54340a19201
#
_entry.id   83e44203d34df66f08c1a54340a19201
#
_cell.length_a   1.000
_cell.length_b   1.000
_cell.length_c   1.000
_cell.angle_alpha   90.00
_cell.angle_beta   90.00
_cell.angle_gamma   90.00
#
_symmetry.space_group_name_H-M   'P 1'
#
loop_
_entity.id
_entity.type
_entity.pdbx_description
1 polymer ?
#
loop_
_entity_poly.entity_id
_entity_poly.type
_entity_poly.pdbx_seq_one_letter_code
_entity_poly.pdbx_strand_id
1 'polypeptide(L)'
;AYILLGVEPDLDCHNPLLATEALKQASLVVAMSPYKHSAALEYADVLLPVAPFTESSGTFVNAEGRIQSFNGVVRPLGDTRPGWKVLRVLGNLLGLAGFDHESSEQVRDEVMPGAGQFADGLNNAIVDLPLVLEQSEPSASLQRIAQVPIYFSDALVRRAASLQMTKDSAVPTVRLAAETIENLGLSVGGAVRVTQNAGQALLEVEVDD
;
A
#
# COMPACT_ATOMS: atom_id res chain seq x y z
N ALA A 1 -6.59 -16.11 10.25
CA ALA A 1 -7.46 -15.43 9.29
C ALA A 1 -7.03 -13.97 9.12
N TYR A 2 -7.25 -13.41 7.94
CA TYR A 2 -6.94 -12.01 7.63
C TYR A 2 -8.15 -11.33 7.00
N ILE A 3 -8.35 -10.06 7.34
CA ILE A 3 -9.24 -9.14 6.63
C ILE A 3 -8.36 -8.01 6.09
N LEU A 4 -8.30 -7.89 4.78
CA LEU A 4 -7.52 -6.87 4.07
C LEU A 4 -8.48 -5.79 3.58
N LEU A 5 -8.26 -4.53 3.95
CA LEU A 5 -9.10 -3.42 3.51
C LEU A 5 -8.27 -2.40 2.72
N GLY A 6 -8.51 -2.35 1.41
CA GLY A 6 -7.86 -1.41 0.51
C GLY A 6 -6.34 -1.60 0.36
N VAL A 7 -5.83 -2.80 0.64
CA VAL A 7 -4.40 -3.14 0.59
C VAL A 7 -4.14 -4.13 -0.53
N GLU A 8 -3.07 -3.92 -1.28
CA GLU A 8 -2.50 -4.82 -2.27
C GLU A 8 -1.13 -5.31 -1.75
N PRO A 9 -1.08 -6.41 -0.97
CA PRO A 9 0.11 -6.83 -0.21
C PRO A 9 1.37 -7.06 -1.05
N ASP A 10 1.20 -7.46 -2.30
CA ASP A 10 2.28 -7.61 -3.28
C ASP A 10 2.91 -6.29 -3.72
N LEU A 11 2.22 -5.15 -3.51
CA LEU A 11 2.68 -3.81 -3.89
C LEU A 11 2.86 -2.88 -2.69
N ASP A 12 2.12 -3.09 -1.60
CA ASP A 12 2.06 -2.17 -0.46
C ASP A 12 2.95 -2.62 0.72
N CYS A 13 3.35 -3.90 0.77
CA CYS A 13 4.16 -4.41 1.87
C CYS A 13 5.67 -4.26 1.60
N HIS A 14 6.45 -4.04 2.66
CA HIS A 14 7.91 -3.99 2.59
C HIS A 14 8.52 -5.28 2.03
N ASN A 15 7.99 -6.42 2.42
CA ASN A 15 8.37 -7.74 1.88
C ASN A 15 7.16 -8.40 1.22
N PRO A 16 6.90 -8.14 -0.06
CA PRO A 16 5.72 -8.63 -0.75
C PRO A 16 5.68 -10.15 -0.89
N LEU A 17 6.82 -10.79 -1.06
CA LEU A 17 6.90 -12.26 -1.17
C LEU A 17 6.48 -12.93 0.13
N LEU A 18 7.01 -12.47 1.27
CA LEU A 18 6.65 -13.01 2.58
C LEU A 18 5.17 -12.75 2.89
N ALA A 19 4.66 -11.57 2.56
CA ALA A 19 3.26 -11.21 2.78
C ALA A 19 2.32 -12.12 1.99
N THR A 20 2.57 -12.30 0.70
CA THR A 20 1.73 -13.14 -0.16
C THR A 20 1.82 -14.62 0.20
N GLU A 21 2.99 -15.12 0.59
CA GLU A 21 3.14 -16.49 1.07
C GLU A 21 2.39 -16.72 2.39
N ALA A 22 2.48 -15.79 3.33
CA ALA A 22 1.73 -15.89 4.58
C ALA A 22 0.22 -15.88 4.35
N LEU A 23 -0.26 -15.10 3.38
CA LEU A 23 -1.67 -15.09 3.00
C LEU A 23 -2.11 -16.41 2.36
N LYS A 24 -1.30 -16.99 1.48
CA LYS A 24 -1.58 -18.31 0.87
C LYS A 24 -1.67 -19.45 1.87
N GLN A 25 -0.99 -19.32 3.02
CA GLN A 25 -1.00 -20.29 4.11
C GLN A 25 -2.08 -20.02 5.16
N ALA A 26 -2.78 -18.90 5.07
CA ALA A 26 -3.81 -18.53 6.02
C ALA A 26 -5.06 -19.41 5.88
N SER A 27 -5.73 -19.67 7.00
CA SER A 27 -6.98 -20.46 7.01
C SER A 27 -8.18 -19.74 6.40
N LEU A 28 -8.13 -18.41 6.33
CA LEU A 28 -9.15 -17.58 5.69
C LEU A 28 -8.56 -16.21 5.38
N VAL A 29 -8.76 -15.75 4.15
CA VAL A 29 -8.43 -14.38 3.73
C VAL A 29 -9.64 -13.74 3.07
N VAL A 30 -10.11 -12.64 3.66
CA VAL A 30 -11.14 -11.78 3.09
C VAL A 30 -10.49 -10.51 2.58
N ALA A 31 -10.53 -10.26 1.28
CA ALA A 31 -10.01 -9.04 0.68
C ALA A 31 -11.16 -8.10 0.30
N MET A 32 -11.11 -6.90 0.86
CA MET A 32 -12.09 -5.83 0.64
C MET A 32 -11.42 -4.72 -0.19
N SER A 33 -11.77 -4.61 -1.46
CA SER A 33 -11.12 -3.67 -2.38
C SER A 33 -12.11 -3.11 -3.40
N PRO A 34 -11.91 -1.85 -3.85
CA PRO A 34 -12.64 -1.32 -5.00
C PRO A 34 -12.19 -1.95 -6.32
N TYR A 35 -11.06 -2.66 -6.32
CA TYR A 35 -10.47 -3.24 -7.52
C TYR A 35 -10.31 -4.76 -7.40
N LYS A 36 -10.60 -5.44 -8.50
CA LYS A 36 -10.26 -6.85 -8.64
C LYS A 36 -8.79 -6.98 -9.02
N HIS A 37 -7.93 -7.05 -8.01
CA HIS A 37 -6.50 -7.21 -8.19
C HIS A 37 -6.15 -8.66 -8.52
N SER A 38 -5.32 -8.89 -9.55
CA SER A 38 -5.01 -10.24 -10.03
C SER A 38 -4.31 -11.09 -8.95
N ALA A 39 -3.35 -10.52 -8.22
CA ALA A 39 -2.67 -11.24 -7.16
C ALA A 39 -3.60 -11.65 -6.02
N ALA A 40 -4.65 -10.88 -5.73
CA ALA A 40 -5.63 -11.25 -4.71
C ALA A 40 -6.37 -12.55 -5.03
N LEU A 41 -6.50 -12.90 -6.30
CA LEU A 41 -7.13 -14.17 -6.73
C LEU A 41 -6.31 -15.41 -6.37
N GLU A 42 -5.04 -15.24 -6.01
CA GLU A 42 -4.17 -16.35 -5.64
C GLU A 42 -4.25 -16.72 -4.15
N TYR A 43 -4.68 -15.77 -3.30
CA TYR A 43 -4.66 -15.96 -1.85
C TYR A 43 -5.99 -15.64 -1.15
N ALA A 44 -6.90 -14.89 -1.77
CA ALA A 44 -8.16 -14.53 -1.12
C ALA A 44 -9.24 -15.59 -1.33
N ASP A 45 -9.82 -16.06 -0.22
CA ASP A 45 -10.97 -16.96 -0.24
C ASP A 45 -12.26 -16.21 -0.57
N VAL A 46 -12.34 -14.94 -0.14
CA VAL A 46 -13.50 -14.07 -0.37
C VAL A 46 -13.04 -12.70 -0.84
N LEU A 47 -13.62 -12.21 -1.94
CA LEU A 47 -13.46 -10.84 -2.42
C LEU A 47 -14.76 -10.08 -2.19
N LEU A 48 -14.72 -9.03 -1.38
CA LEU A 48 -15.85 -8.14 -1.15
C LEU A 48 -15.60 -6.79 -1.83
N PRO A 49 -16.46 -6.35 -2.74
CA PRO A 49 -16.33 -5.07 -3.39
C PRO A 49 -16.67 -3.94 -2.42
N VAL A 50 -15.74 -2.99 -2.23
CA VAL A 50 -15.95 -1.79 -1.44
C VAL A 50 -15.82 -0.54 -2.29
N ALA A 51 -16.49 0.53 -1.89
CA ALA A 51 -16.44 1.80 -2.58
C ALA A 51 -15.10 2.50 -2.32
N PRO A 52 -14.47 3.15 -3.33
CA PRO A 52 -13.32 4.01 -3.13
C PRO A 52 -13.72 5.28 -2.35
N PHE A 53 -12.73 6.06 -1.91
CA PHE A 53 -13.00 7.27 -1.09
C PHE A 53 -13.86 8.32 -1.81
N THR A 54 -13.83 8.39 -3.13
CA THR A 54 -14.67 9.28 -3.93
C THR A 54 -16.17 8.93 -3.87
N GLU A 55 -16.47 7.70 -3.52
CA GLU A 55 -17.82 7.13 -3.42
C GLU A 55 -18.25 6.85 -1.97
N SER A 56 -17.44 7.26 -0.99
CA SER A 56 -17.65 7.01 0.44
C SER A 56 -17.39 8.27 1.24
N SER A 57 -18.07 8.45 2.34
CA SER A 57 -17.68 9.40 3.38
C SER A 57 -16.60 8.82 4.26
N GLY A 58 -15.78 9.68 4.85
CA GLY A 58 -14.70 9.26 5.72
C GLY A 58 -13.97 10.44 6.37
N THR A 59 -12.88 10.13 7.05
CA THR A 59 -12.01 11.11 7.68
C THR A 59 -10.56 10.74 7.46
N PHE A 60 -9.76 11.69 6.99
CA PHE A 60 -8.31 11.56 6.90
C PHE A 60 -7.61 12.44 7.92
N VAL A 61 -6.45 12.00 8.34
CA VAL A 61 -5.52 12.79 9.15
C VAL A 61 -4.23 12.95 8.36
N ASN A 62 -3.81 14.19 8.11
CA ASN A 62 -2.56 14.44 7.39
C ASN A 62 -1.33 14.32 8.28
N ALA A 63 -0.13 14.49 7.71
CA ALA A 63 1.13 14.42 8.44
C ALA A 63 1.31 15.51 9.52
N GLU A 64 0.54 16.60 9.45
CA GLU A 64 0.50 17.65 10.48
C GLU A 64 -0.52 17.35 11.61
N GLY A 65 -1.22 16.21 11.54
CA GLY A 65 -2.27 15.86 12.49
C GLY A 65 -3.60 16.56 12.26
N ARG A 66 -3.80 17.20 11.11
CA ARG A 66 -5.06 17.86 10.79
C ARG A 66 -6.11 16.83 10.39
N ILE A 67 -7.19 16.81 11.13
CA ILE A 67 -8.35 15.94 10.88
C ILE A 67 -9.26 16.63 9.86
N GLN A 68 -9.58 15.93 8.78
CA GLN A 68 -10.43 16.42 7.69
C GLN A 68 -11.44 15.36 7.30
N SER A 69 -12.71 15.65 7.54
CA SER A 69 -13.82 14.79 7.09
C SER A 69 -14.25 15.18 5.68
N PHE A 70 -14.71 14.20 4.94
CA PHE A 70 -15.20 14.37 3.57
C PHE A 70 -16.43 13.51 3.31
N ASN A 71 -17.20 13.90 2.31
CA ASN A 71 -18.34 13.14 1.81
C ASN A 71 -18.02 12.51 0.46
N GLY A 72 -18.65 11.39 0.14
CA GLY A 72 -18.61 10.82 -1.20
C GLY A 72 -19.21 11.80 -2.21
N VAL A 73 -18.53 11.95 -3.35
CA VAL A 73 -18.94 12.87 -4.43
C VAL A 73 -19.99 12.24 -5.33
N VAL A 74 -19.89 10.92 -5.51
CA VAL A 74 -20.83 10.14 -6.33
C VAL A 74 -21.33 8.92 -5.56
N ARG A 75 -22.39 8.32 -6.06
CA ARG A 75 -22.93 7.08 -5.47
C ARG A 75 -21.99 5.91 -5.75
N PRO A 76 -21.87 4.96 -4.81
CA PRO A 76 -21.13 3.71 -5.04
C PRO A 76 -21.61 2.98 -6.30
N LEU A 77 -20.66 2.49 -7.08
CA LEU A 77 -20.93 1.78 -8.32
C LEU A 77 -21.52 0.38 -8.04
N GLY A 78 -22.66 0.07 -8.65
CA GLY A 78 -23.29 -1.24 -8.55
C GLY A 78 -23.58 -1.65 -7.11
N ASP A 79 -23.11 -2.84 -6.72
CA ASP A 79 -23.32 -3.41 -5.38
C ASP A 79 -22.25 -3.02 -4.36
N THR A 80 -21.29 -2.18 -4.73
CA THR A 80 -20.27 -1.71 -3.79
C THR A 80 -20.87 -0.91 -2.65
N ARG A 81 -20.24 -0.96 -1.50
CA ARG A 81 -20.62 -0.20 -0.30
C ARG A 81 -19.38 0.37 0.36
N PRO A 82 -19.47 1.48 1.09
CA PRO A 82 -18.38 1.96 1.91
C PRO A 82 -17.83 0.86 2.81
N GLY A 83 -16.50 0.75 2.90
CA GLY A 83 -15.85 -0.33 3.65
C GLY A 83 -16.31 -0.43 5.10
N TRP A 84 -16.52 0.71 5.79
CA TRP A 84 -17.05 0.74 7.16
C TRP A 84 -18.44 0.11 7.28
N LYS A 85 -19.33 0.26 6.26
CA LYS A 85 -20.65 -0.36 6.24
C LYS A 85 -20.56 -1.88 6.07
N VAL A 86 -19.62 -2.34 5.25
CA VAL A 86 -19.38 -3.78 5.06
C VAL A 86 -18.88 -4.38 6.36
N LEU A 87 -17.90 -3.74 7.02
CA LEU A 87 -17.39 -4.19 8.33
C LEU A 87 -18.47 -4.18 9.41
N ARG A 88 -19.31 -3.14 9.45
CA ARG A 88 -20.46 -3.07 10.37
C ARG A 88 -21.38 -4.27 10.19
N VAL A 89 -21.79 -4.56 8.96
CA VAL A 89 -22.68 -5.70 8.69
C VAL A 89 -22.01 -7.02 9.04
N LEU A 90 -20.74 -7.16 8.73
CA LEU A 90 -19.96 -8.35 9.09
C LEU A 90 -19.91 -8.54 10.61
N GLY A 91 -19.63 -7.47 11.37
CA GLY A 91 -19.64 -7.50 12.84
C GLY A 91 -21.00 -7.94 13.40
N ASN A 92 -22.09 -7.40 12.89
CA ASN A 92 -23.44 -7.79 13.29
C ASN A 92 -23.75 -9.26 12.96
N LEU A 93 -23.35 -9.75 11.79
CA LEU A 93 -23.55 -11.15 11.41
C LEU A 93 -22.73 -12.11 12.29
N LEU A 94 -21.60 -11.66 12.81
CA LEU A 94 -20.77 -12.41 13.76
C LEU A 94 -21.24 -12.25 15.22
N GLY A 95 -22.30 -11.48 15.49
CA GLY A 95 -22.81 -11.26 16.83
C GLY A 95 -21.90 -10.42 17.72
N LEU A 96 -21.03 -9.58 17.13
CA LEU A 96 -20.13 -8.71 17.87
C LEU A 96 -20.86 -7.44 18.34
N ALA A 97 -20.58 -7.01 19.56
CA ALA A 97 -21.10 -5.74 20.09
C ALA A 97 -20.33 -4.54 19.50
N GLY A 98 -20.97 -3.36 19.42
CA GLY A 98 -20.34 -2.13 18.97
C GLY A 98 -20.37 -1.89 17.46
N PHE A 99 -21.15 -2.64 16.70
CA PHE A 99 -21.28 -2.51 15.25
C PHE A 99 -22.63 -1.90 14.82
N ASP A 100 -23.14 -0.94 15.60
CA ASP A 100 -24.46 -0.32 15.37
C ASP A 100 -24.38 1.08 14.76
N HIS A 101 -23.20 1.52 14.31
CA HIS A 101 -23.00 2.84 13.72
C HIS A 101 -23.86 3.04 12.47
N GLU A 102 -24.52 4.21 12.39
CA GLU A 102 -25.36 4.57 11.25
C GLU A 102 -24.66 5.51 10.26
N SER A 103 -23.54 6.15 10.70
CA SER A 103 -22.78 7.08 9.86
C SER A 103 -21.28 6.97 10.08
N SER A 104 -20.49 7.48 9.12
CA SER A 104 -19.02 7.56 9.24
C SER A 104 -18.58 8.51 10.35
N GLU A 105 -19.42 9.51 10.67
CA GLU A 105 -19.17 10.45 11.77
C GLU A 105 -19.24 9.73 13.12
N GLN A 106 -20.21 8.82 13.31
CA GLN A 106 -20.28 8.02 14.53
C GLN A 106 -19.05 7.13 14.70
N VAL A 107 -18.58 6.50 13.62
CA VAL A 107 -17.33 5.72 13.64
C VAL A 107 -16.13 6.61 14.00
N ARG A 108 -16.05 7.80 13.39
CA ARG A 108 -15.01 8.78 13.70
C ARG A 108 -15.04 9.18 15.17
N ASP A 109 -16.21 9.53 15.67
CA ASP A 109 -16.38 10.05 17.03
C ASP A 109 -16.07 9.01 18.10
N GLU A 110 -16.23 7.71 17.80
CA GLU A 110 -15.77 6.63 18.65
C GLU A 110 -14.25 6.49 18.65
N VAL A 111 -13.63 6.55 17.46
CA VAL A 111 -12.17 6.38 17.30
C VAL A 111 -11.40 7.62 17.77
N MET A 112 -11.99 8.81 17.59
CA MET A 112 -11.35 10.11 17.86
C MET A 112 -12.18 10.95 18.84
N PRO A 113 -12.26 10.59 20.10
CA PRO A 113 -13.04 11.34 21.08
C PRO A 113 -12.38 12.70 21.36
N GLY A 114 -12.80 13.73 20.58
CA GLY A 114 -12.36 15.10 20.74
C GLY A 114 -11.08 15.47 19.97
N ALA A 115 -11.18 16.45 19.07
CA ALA A 115 -10.08 16.93 18.23
C ALA A 115 -8.87 17.47 19.04
N GLY A 116 -9.08 18.00 20.27
CA GLY A 116 -8.00 18.50 21.12
C GLY A 116 -7.12 17.41 21.72
N GLN A 117 -7.71 16.25 22.06
CA GLN A 117 -6.98 15.12 22.63
C GLN A 117 -6.16 14.35 21.57
N PHE A 118 -6.57 14.43 20.31
CA PHE A 118 -5.87 13.76 19.22
C PHE A 118 -4.53 14.42 18.92
N ALA A 119 -4.46 15.76 18.96
CA ALA A 119 -3.20 16.51 18.74
C ALA A 119 -2.14 16.17 19.79
N ASP A 120 -2.55 15.96 21.04
CA ASP A 120 -1.62 15.60 22.13
C ASP A 120 -1.05 14.17 21.98
N GLY A 121 -1.76 13.30 21.24
CA GLY A 121 -1.32 11.94 20.92
C GLY A 121 -0.36 11.86 19.71
N LEU A 122 -0.21 12.94 18.94
CA LEU A 122 0.69 13.00 17.79
C LEU A 122 2.12 13.29 18.23
N ASN A 123 2.73 12.35 18.89
CA ASN A 123 4.10 12.47 19.39
C ASN A 123 5.02 11.54 18.58
N ASN A 124 6.00 12.12 17.87
CA ASN A 124 7.04 11.37 17.16
C ASN A 124 8.18 10.93 18.09
N ALA A 125 8.11 11.21 19.39
CA ALA A 125 9.09 10.72 20.34
C ALA A 125 8.92 9.20 20.52
N ILE A 126 9.81 8.45 19.94
CA ILE A 126 9.91 7.01 20.15
C ILE A 126 10.71 6.79 21.42
N VAL A 127 10.03 6.41 22.51
CA VAL A 127 10.65 6.07 23.78
C VAL A 127 10.94 4.58 23.76
N ASP A 128 12.17 4.19 24.13
CA ASP A 128 12.60 2.80 24.31
C ASP A 128 12.58 1.90 23.06
N LEU A 129 12.73 2.45 21.85
CA LEU A 129 13.02 1.62 20.68
C LEU A 129 14.49 1.21 20.71
N PRO A 130 14.81 -0.08 20.85
CA PRO A 130 16.18 -0.52 20.66
C PRO A 130 16.52 -0.34 19.18
N LEU A 131 17.17 0.78 18.84
CA LEU A 131 17.76 0.98 17.53
C LEU A 131 18.93 0.00 17.38
N VAL A 132 18.64 -1.20 16.92
CA VAL A 132 19.66 -2.09 16.38
C VAL A 132 19.99 -1.55 14.99
N LEU A 133 20.91 -0.59 14.93
CA LEU A 133 21.57 -0.25 13.69
C LEU A 133 22.45 -1.45 13.34
N GLU A 134 21.95 -2.35 12.52
CA GLU A 134 22.82 -3.27 11.81
C GLU A 134 23.75 -2.41 10.96
N GLN A 135 24.96 -2.17 11.45
CA GLN A 135 26.02 -1.64 10.63
C GLN A 135 26.30 -2.73 9.57
N SER A 136 25.69 -2.58 8.41
CA SER A 136 26.12 -3.36 7.27
C SER A 136 27.57 -2.96 6.98
N GLU A 137 28.49 -3.90 7.14
CA GLU A 137 29.88 -3.73 6.66
C GLU A 137 29.84 -3.25 5.21
N PRO A 138 30.72 -2.32 4.83
CA PRO A 138 30.80 -1.88 3.45
C PRO A 138 30.99 -3.10 2.53
N SER A 139 29.94 -3.49 1.85
CA SER A 139 30.01 -4.60 0.91
C SER A 139 30.67 -4.11 -0.37
N ALA A 140 31.65 -4.85 -0.89
CA ALA A 140 32.18 -4.60 -2.23
C ALA A 140 31.15 -4.92 -3.35
N SER A 141 29.97 -5.38 -2.98
CA SER A 141 28.87 -5.66 -3.90
C SER A 141 27.99 -4.41 -4.12
N LEU A 142 27.28 -4.41 -5.26
CA LEU A 142 26.32 -3.38 -5.57
C LEU A 142 25.21 -3.33 -4.50
N GLN A 143 24.89 -2.13 -4.06
CA GLN A 143 23.79 -1.89 -3.14
C GLN A 143 22.55 -1.43 -3.93
N ARG A 144 21.40 -2.03 -3.67
CA ARG A 144 20.15 -1.62 -4.28
C ARG A 144 19.54 -0.45 -3.53
N ILE A 145 19.35 0.66 -4.24
CA ILE A 145 18.50 1.77 -3.81
C ILE A 145 17.23 1.71 -4.66
N ALA A 146 16.08 1.49 -4.03
CA ALA A 146 14.81 1.41 -4.73
C ALA A 146 13.90 2.55 -4.28
N GLN A 147 13.35 3.27 -5.25
CA GLN A 147 12.34 4.30 -5.04
C GLN A 147 10.99 3.79 -5.57
N VAL A 148 9.92 4.07 -4.84
CA VAL A 148 8.57 3.83 -5.34
C VAL A 148 8.13 5.09 -6.11
N PRO A 149 7.85 4.99 -7.42
CA PRO A 149 7.37 6.12 -8.18
C PRO A 149 6.05 6.65 -7.61
N ILE A 150 5.85 7.97 -7.65
CA ILE A 150 4.70 8.63 -7.02
C ILE A 150 3.35 8.05 -7.48
N TYR A 151 3.24 7.64 -8.75
CA TYR A 151 2.01 7.06 -9.31
C TYR A 151 1.89 5.54 -9.12
N PHE A 152 2.78 4.94 -8.31
CA PHE A 152 2.67 3.56 -7.87
C PHE A 152 2.40 3.44 -6.35
N SER A 153 2.21 4.57 -5.65
CA SER A 153 2.09 4.62 -4.19
C SER A 153 0.76 4.09 -3.66
N ASP A 154 -0.32 4.08 -4.44
CA ASP A 154 -1.61 3.53 -4.02
C ASP A 154 -2.40 2.90 -5.17
N ALA A 155 -3.43 2.13 -4.82
CA ALA A 155 -4.22 1.36 -5.76
C ALA A 155 -5.00 2.23 -6.77
N LEU A 156 -5.36 3.47 -6.42
CA LEU A 156 -6.10 4.38 -7.30
C LEU A 156 -5.18 4.95 -8.38
N VAL A 157 -4.03 5.52 -7.97
CA VAL A 157 -3.08 6.13 -8.92
C VAL A 157 -2.43 5.09 -9.82
N ARG A 158 -2.22 3.86 -9.35
CA ARG A 158 -1.75 2.74 -10.19
C ARG A 158 -2.67 2.46 -11.38
N ARG A 159 -3.95 2.79 -11.26
CA ARG A 159 -4.99 2.55 -12.29
C ARG A 159 -5.43 3.81 -13.03
N ALA A 160 -4.83 4.94 -12.71
CA ALA A 160 -5.13 6.21 -13.37
C ALA A 160 -4.36 6.31 -14.70
N ALA A 161 -4.97 5.88 -15.80
CA ALA A 161 -4.32 5.81 -17.11
C ALA A 161 -3.65 7.12 -17.54
N SER A 162 -4.26 8.27 -17.24
CA SER A 162 -3.69 9.59 -17.54
C SER A 162 -2.40 9.86 -16.76
N LEU A 163 -2.29 9.42 -15.51
CA LEU A 163 -1.08 9.57 -14.71
C LEU A 163 0.01 8.61 -15.19
N GLN A 164 -0.38 7.40 -15.55
CA GLN A 164 0.55 6.37 -16.07
C GLN A 164 1.16 6.74 -17.43
N MET A 165 0.62 7.73 -18.13
CA MET A 165 1.14 8.23 -19.41
C MET A 165 2.12 9.40 -19.23
N THR A 166 2.36 9.86 -18.01
CA THR A 166 3.29 10.95 -17.73
C THR A 166 4.72 10.43 -17.60
N LYS A 167 5.70 11.34 -17.76
CA LYS A 167 7.13 11.02 -17.58
C LYS A 167 7.47 10.59 -16.15
N ASP A 168 6.66 11.00 -15.15
CA ASP A 168 6.86 10.64 -13.75
C ASP A 168 6.39 9.20 -13.42
N SER A 169 5.80 8.52 -14.40
CA SER A 169 5.41 7.11 -14.35
C SER A 169 6.28 6.26 -15.30
N ALA A 170 7.54 6.60 -15.41
CA ALA A 170 8.49 5.89 -16.28
C ALA A 170 8.58 4.40 -15.91
N VAL A 171 8.84 3.58 -16.92
CA VAL A 171 9.13 2.15 -16.73
C VAL A 171 10.36 2.01 -15.82
N PRO A 172 10.35 1.08 -14.85
CA PRO A 172 11.51 0.86 -14.00
C PRO A 172 12.76 0.50 -14.80
N THR A 173 13.85 1.20 -14.50
CA THR A 173 15.18 0.98 -15.10
C THR A 173 16.21 0.72 -14.02
N VAL A 174 17.37 0.19 -14.41
CA VAL A 174 18.55 0.13 -13.55
C VAL A 174 19.45 1.30 -13.87
N ARG A 175 19.65 2.18 -12.92
CA ARG A 175 20.58 3.30 -13.04
C ARG A 175 21.89 2.96 -12.37
N LEU A 176 22.98 3.13 -13.09
CA LEU A 176 24.33 2.84 -12.65
C LEU A 176 25.28 3.95 -13.11
N ALA A 177 26.29 4.24 -12.29
CA ALA A 177 27.37 5.12 -12.73
C ALA A 177 28.05 4.57 -13.99
N ALA A 178 28.49 5.46 -14.88
CA ALA A 178 29.11 5.09 -16.15
C ALA A 178 30.28 4.10 -15.98
N GLU A 179 31.15 4.33 -15.00
CA GLU A 179 32.26 3.45 -14.65
C GLU A 179 31.78 2.03 -14.26
N THR A 180 30.67 1.93 -13.53
CA THR A 180 30.09 0.64 -13.13
C THR A 180 29.54 -0.12 -14.32
N ILE A 181 28.90 0.58 -15.26
CA ILE A 181 28.40 -0.01 -16.51
C ILE A 181 29.56 -0.60 -17.32
N GLU A 182 30.66 0.15 -17.47
CA GLU A 182 31.85 -0.30 -18.18
C GLU A 182 32.51 -1.52 -17.50
N ASN A 183 32.69 -1.44 -16.17
CA ASN A 183 33.32 -2.52 -15.39
C ASN A 183 32.51 -3.83 -15.42
N LEU A 184 31.19 -3.74 -15.55
CA LEU A 184 30.29 -4.89 -15.66
C LEU A 184 30.10 -5.37 -17.10
N GLY A 185 30.69 -4.68 -18.10
CA GLY A 185 30.54 -5.00 -19.52
C GLY A 185 29.12 -4.84 -20.03
N LEU A 186 28.33 -3.94 -19.42
CA LEU A 186 26.97 -3.65 -19.81
C LEU A 186 26.92 -2.55 -20.87
N SER A 187 25.77 -2.43 -21.55
CA SER A 187 25.52 -1.37 -22.53
C SER A 187 24.30 -0.55 -22.10
N VAL A 188 24.40 0.76 -22.18
CA VAL A 188 23.26 1.67 -21.97
C VAL A 188 22.15 1.34 -22.96
N GLY A 189 20.91 1.28 -22.51
CA GLY A 189 19.75 0.83 -23.29
C GLY A 189 19.65 -0.69 -23.45
N GLY A 190 20.65 -1.44 -22.97
CA GLY A 190 20.61 -2.89 -22.97
C GLY A 190 19.79 -3.46 -21.81
N ALA A 191 19.23 -4.65 -22.00
CA ALA A 191 18.49 -5.34 -20.93
C ALA A 191 19.46 -6.10 -20.00
N VAL A 192 19.30 -5.92 -18.70
CA VAL A 192 20.07 -6.61 -17.66
C VAL A 192 19.14 -7.35 -16.70
N ARG A 193 19.55 -8.53 -16.27
CA ARG A 193 18.86 -9.27 -15.23
C ARG A 193 19.40 -8.89 -13.86
N VAL A 194 18.58 -8.28 -13.05
CA VAL A 194 18.87 -7.99 -11.65
C VAL A 194 18.29 -9.10 -10.78
N THR A 195 19.12 -9.67 -9.92
CA THR A 195 18.70 -10.73 -8.97
C THR A 195 19.06 -10.33 -7.55
N GLN A 196 18.11 -10.54 -6.64
CA GLN A 196 18.34 -10.36 -5.21
C GLN A 196 17.52 -11.41 -4.45
N ASN A 197 18.20 -12.26 -3.69
CA ASN A 197 17.57 -13.41 -3.01
C ASN A 197 16.79 -14.29 -4.02
N ALA A 198 15.50 -14.51 -3.78
CA ALA A 198 14.62 -15.25 -4.69
C ALA A 198 13.99 -14.37 -5.79
N GLY A 199 14.17 -13.06 -5.73
CA GLY A 199 13.58 -12.11 -6.69
C GLY A 199 14.49 -11.88 -7.89
N GLN A 200 13.89 -11.71 -9.07
CA GLN A 200 14.58 -11.30 -10.30
C GLN A 200 13.72 -10.37 -11.14
N ALA A 201 14.36 -9.44 -11.82
CA ALA A 201 13.74 -8.55 -12.79
C ALA A 201 14.63 -8.37 -14.01
N LEU A 202 14.02 -8.21 -15.19
CA LEU A 202 14.70 -7.81 -16.41
C LEU A 202 14.44 -6.32 -16.63
N LEU A 203 15.49 -5.50 -16.61
CA LEU A 203 15.37 -4.04 -16.63
C LEU A 203 16.35 -3.48 -17.66
N GLU A 204 16.02 -2.31 -18.20
CA GLU A 204 16.89 -1.56 -19.08
C GLU A 204 17.96 -0.79 -18.27
N VAL A 205 19.16 -0.69 -18.81
CA VAL A 205 20.29 0.02 -18.18
C VAL A 205 20.29 1.48 -18.58
N GLU A 206 20.31 2.35 -17.60
CA GLU A 206 20.51 3.81 -17.75
C GLU A 206 21.75 4.28 -17.01
N VAL A 207 22.34 5.40 -17.47
CA VAL A 207 23.41 6.09 -16.74
C VAL A 207 22.78 6.93 -15.63
N ASP A 208 23.38 6.87 -14.44
CA ASP A 208 23.10 7.77 -13.33
C ASP A 208 24.28 8.76 -13.24
N ASP A 209 23.99 10.04 -13.51
CA ASP A 209 24.98 11.13 -13.55
C ASP A 209 25.12 11.83 -12.16
#